data_ea95fe6d9e1175ae2bbe3e6c84d19a1b
#
_entry.id   ea95fe6d9e1175ae2bbe3e6c84d19a1b
#
_cell.length_a   1.000
_cell.length_b   1.000
_cell.length_c   1.000
_cell.angle_alpha   90.00
_cell.angle_beta   90.00
_cell.angle_gamma   90.00
#
_symmetry.space_group_name_H-M   'P 1'
#
loop_
_entity.id
_entity.type
_entity.pdbx_description
1 polymer ?
#
loop_
_entity_poly.entity_id
_entity_poly.type
_entity_poly.pdbx_seq_one_letter_code
_entity_poly.pdbx_strand_id
1 'polypeptide(L)' 'MYSYDIVNMFYQMGLFTKADVQLFVKVGMFAKEDYAKMFPEDTVMA' A
#
# COMPACT_ATOMS: atom_id res chain seq x y z
N MET A 1 -9.50 7.52 -4.42
CA MET A 1 -8.22 6.79 -4.28
C MET A 1 -7.52 7.25 -2.99
N TYR A 2 -6.94 6.33 -2.27
CA TYR A 2 -6.26 6.66 -1.02
C TYR A 2 -4.87 7.23 -1.31
N SER A 3 -4.46 8.21 -0.53
CA SER A 3 -3.13 8.80 -0.70
C SER A 3 -2.08 7.95 0.02
N TYR A 4 -0.85 8.06 -0.46
CA TYR A 4 0.27 7.35 0.17
C TYR A 4 0.39 7.72 1.65
N ASP A 5 0.30 9.02 1.96
CA ASP A 5 0.49 9.48 3.34
C ASP A 5 -0.52 8.86 4.29
N ILE A 6 -1.77 8.80 3.87
CA ILE A 6 -2.85 8.26 4.71
C ILE A 6 -2.66 6.76 4.92
N VAL A 7 -2.43 6.03 3.84
CA VAL A 7 -2.29 4.56 3.95
C VAL A 7 -1.04 4.22 4.75
N ASN A 8 0.05 4.91 4.50
CA ASN A 8 1.29 4.66 5.22
C ASN A 8 1.12 4.95 6.71
N MET A 9 0.45 6.05 7.05
CA MET A 9 0.22 6.41 8.43
C MET A 9 -0.57 5.31 9.16
N PHE A 10 -1.67 4.87 8.56
CA PHE A 10 -2.49 3.84 9.18
C PHE A 10 -1.76 2.50 9.26
N TYR A 11 -0.93 2.20 8.27
CA TYR A 11 -0.12 0.99 8.31
C TYR A 11 0.87 1.05 9.48
N GLN A 12 1.52 2.19 9.66
CA GLN A 12 2.48 2.36 10.76
C GLN A 12 1.79 2.28 12.12
N MET A 13 0.54 2.70 12.18
CA MET A 13 -0.25 2.63 13.42
C MET A 13 -0.78 1.24 13.71
N GLY A 14 -0.61 0.31 12.77
CA GLY A 14 -1.11 -1.04 12.95
C GLY A 14 -2.56 -1.25 12.57
N LEU A 15 -3.19 -0.24 11.94
CA LEU A 15 -4.59 -0.35 11.56
C LEU A 15 -4.79 -1.11 10.25
N PHE A 16 -3.79 -1.08 9.37
CA PHE A 16 -3.81 -1.85 8.13
C PHE A 16 -2.69 -2.86 8.14
N THR A 17 -2.96 -4.06 7.62
CA THR A 17 -1.92 -5.05 7.40
C THR A 17 -1.41 -4.91 5.96
N LYS A 18 -0.31 -5.59 5.66
CA LYS A 18 0.21 -5.63 4.30
C LYS A 18 -0.84 -6.20 3.34
N ALA A 19 -1.59 -7.21 3.78
CA ALA A 19 -2.64 -7.80 2.96
C ALA A 19 -3.73 -6.77 2.65
N ASP A 20 -4.05 -5.92 3.62
CA ASP A 20 -5.04 -4.87 3.39
C ASP A 20 -4.55 -3.89 2.33
N VAL A 21 -3.28 -3.50 2.40
CA VAL A 21 -2.72 -2.57 1.42
C VAL A 21 -2.68 -3.21 0.03
N GLN A 22 -2.35 -4.49 -0.05
CA GLN A 22 -2.38 -5.21 -1.31
C GLN A 22 -3.78 -5.23 -1.91
N LEU A 23 -4.78 -5.41 -1.07
CA LEU A 23 -6.16 -5.40 -1.53
C LEU A 23 -6.55 -4.03 -2.09
N PHE A 24 -6.10 -2.94 -1.44
CA PHE A 24 -6.39 -1.59 -1.93
C PHE A 24 -5.82 -1.39 -3.34
N VAL A 25 -4.63 -1.90 -3.60
CA VAL A 25 -4.05 -1.82 -4.93
C VAL A 25 -4.87 -2.65 -5.92
N LYS A 26 -5.26 -3.83 -5.51
CA LYS A 26 -5.98 -4.75 -6.38
C LYS A 26 -7.31 -4.18 -6.83
N VAL A 27 -8.02 -3.49 -5.93
CA VAL A 27 -9.33 -2.92 -6.27
C VAL A 27 -9.23 -1.50 -6.85
N GLY A 28 -8.01 -0.99 -7.03
CA GLY A 28 -7.83 0.32 -7.66
C GLY A 28 -7.98 1.49 -6.72
N MET A 29 -7.93 1.27 -5.41
CA MET A 29 -8.06 2.35 -4.43
C MET A 29 -6.72 2.92 -3.99
N PHE A 30 -5.62 2.30 -4.36
CA PHE A 30 -4.28 2.74 -3.99
C PHE A 30 -3.35 2.50 -5.17
N ALA A 31 -2.53 3.48 -5.50
CA ALA A 31 -1.64 3.37 -6.66
C ALA A 31 -0.54 2.36 -6.37
N LYS A 32 -0.21 1.54 -7.36
CA LYS A 32 0.85 0.55 -7.14
C LYS A 32 2.22 1.21 -7.03
N GLU A 33 2.40 2.40 -7.57
CA GLU A 33 3.63 3.16 -7.36
C GLU A 33 3.81 3.51 -5.89
N ASP A 34 2.71 3.84 -5.22
CA ASP A 34 2.75 4.15 -3.79
C ASP A 34 2.94 2.88 -2.97
N TYR A 35 2.37 1.78 -3.40
CA TYR A 35 2.62 0.49 -2.77
C TYR A 35 4.12 0.15 -2.84
N ALA A 36 4.75 0.44 -3.97
CA ALA A 36 6.17 0.20 -4.14
C ALA A 36 7.02 0.99 -3.15
N LYS A 37 6.57 2.18 -2.78
CA LYS A 37 7.28 2.99 -1.79
C LYS A 37 7.18 2.39 -0.41
N MET A 38 6.07 1.73 -0.11
CA MET A 38 5.87 1.12 1.21
C MET A 38 6.57 -0.24 1.32
N PHE A 39 6.56 -1.01 0.25
CA PHE A 39 7.09 -2.36 0.24
C PHE A 39 7.99 -2.57 -0.98
N PRO A 40 9.20 -1.98 -0.96
CA PRO A 40 10.07 -2.05 -2.14
C PRO A 40 10.42 -3.47 -2.57
N GLU A 41 10.56 -4.39 -1.62
CA GLU A 41 10.96 -5.73 -1.96
C GLU A 41 9.86 -6.50 -2.70
N ASP A 42 8.62 -6.04 -2.60
CA ASP A 42 7.52 -6.72 -3.28
C ASP A 42 7.34 -6.25 -4.71
N THR A 43 8.06 -5.22 -5.12
CA THR A 43 7.85 -4.62 -6.43
C THR A 43 8.81 -5.13 -7.47
N VAL A 44 9.80 -5.88 -7.07
CA VAL A 44 10.77 -6.43 -8.01
C VAL A 44 10.15 -7.46 -8.92
N MET A 45 8.98 -7.92 -8.55
CA MET A 45 8.29 -8.93 -9.32
C MET A 45 7.74 -8.41 -10.61
N ALA A 46 7.53 -7.17 -10.67
CA ALA A 46 6.86 -6.56 -11.82
C ALA A 46 7.49 -6.87 -13.17
#